data_3113875b46ac0c4f824319a6529de461
#
_entry.id   3113875b46ac0c4f824319a6529de461
#
_cell.length_a   1.000
_cell.length_b   1.000
_cell.length_c   1.000
_cell.angle_alpha   90.00
_cell.angle_beta   90.00
_cell.angle_gamma   90.00
#
_symmetry.space_group_name_H-M   'P 1'
#
loop_
_entity.id
_entity.type
_entity.pdbx_description
1 polymer ?
#
loop_
_entity_poly.entity_id
_entity_poly.type
_entity_poly.pdbx_seq_one_letter_code
_entity_poly.pdbx_strand_id
1 'polypeptide(L)'
;MSDRQLRVGLVTEPAGIDDPYNRGAYLGLERAVRELGIKGRVLTPAPKEGFVPALSLLARQKYDLVMGTGISTPLAVDAVAAVFPETRFAIIDCPNPDRAHRPENVLDISFSAEQAGYLAGHLAALMLTLSPGEEVISSVGGQRLPLVERWIAGYEAGARRANPRVTTLNTYTDDFLDPVKGRSVALSQIAKGSRVVFQVANVCGLGALEAASERGIWGIGVDVDQSHLGGHILTSAVIRMDVAVFDTIEALARGTLETGRTSRFTLRNGGVGLGTISAGVPRSLTAEIEEVSAGIVAGKIPVARSVT
;
A
#
# COMPACT_ATOMS: atom_id res chain seq x y z
N MET A 1 -19.47 19.26 -26.54
CA MET A 1 -19.08 18.46 -25.33
C MET A 1 -19.96 18.96 -24.20
N SER A 2 -20.61 18.05 -23.47
CA SER A 2 -21.58 18.40 -22.42
C SER A 2 -20.87 19.20 -21.31
N ASP A 3 -21.41 20.37 -20.97
CA ASP A 3 -20.96 21.29 -19.91
C ASP A 3 -21.19 20.71 -18.48
N ARG A 4 -21.40 19.38 -18.40
CA ARG A 4 -21.69 18.70 -17.13
C ARG A 4 -20.39 18.38 -16.40
N GLN A 5 -20.23 18.95 -15.21
CA GLN A 5 -19.13 18.65 -14.31
C GLN A 5 -19.12 17.17 -13.93
N LEU A 6 -17.98 16.50 -14.12
CA LEU A 6 -17.80 15.09 -13.74
C LEU A 6 -17.97 14.88 -12.24
N ARG A 7 -18.54 13.74 -11.87
CA ARG A 7 -18.84 13.36 -10.48
C ARG A 7 -18.12 12.05 -10.15
N VAL A 8 -17.27 12.08 -9.15
CA VAL A 8 -16.51 10.91 -8.68
C VAL A 8 -16.83 10.63 -7.22
N GLY A 9 -17.20 9.40 -6.93
CA GLY A 9 -17.44 8.90 -5.58
C GLY A 9 -16.29 8.02 -5.11
N LEU A 10 -15.86 8.18 -3.86
CA LEU A 10 -14.91 7.32 -3.18
C LEU A 10 -15.60 6.68 -1.97
N VAL A 11 -15.60 5.36 -1.90
CA VAL A 11 -16.10 4.59 -0.76
C VAL A 11 -14.90 3.98 -0.06
N THR A 12 -14.65 4.42 1.17
CA THR A 12 -13.49 3.99 1.97
C THR A 12 -13.82 2.81 2.87
N GLU A 13 -12.78 2.12 3.35
CA GLU A 13 -12.91 1.19 4.47
C GLU A 13 -13.45 1.91 5.72
N PRO A 14 -14.07 1.17 6.68
CA PRO A 14 -14.75 1.76 7.84
C PRO A 14 -13.89 2.65 8.76
N ALA A 15 -12.56 2.53 8.69
CA ALA A 15 -11.65 3.39 9.45
C ALA A 15 -11.68 4.87 9.00
N GLY A 16 -12.29 5.16 7.81
CA GLY A 16 -12.46 6.52 7.30
C GLY A 16 -11.18 7.14 6.76
N ILE A 17 -11.25 8.44 6.46
CA ILE A 17 -10.13 9.18 5.83
C ILE A 17 -8.99 9.55 6.78
N ASP A 18 -9.18 9.38 8.07
CA ASP A 18 -8.13 9.60 9.07
C ASP A 18 -7.15 8.41 9.16
N ASP A 19 -7.57 7.27 8.66
CA ASP A 19 -6.71 6.10 8.48
C ASP A 19 -5.67 6.35 7.37
N PRO A 20 -4.37 6.09 7.62
CA PRO A 20 -3.30 6.35 6.66
C PRO A 20 -3.50 5.69 5.29
N TYR A 21 -4.04 4.47 5.26
CA TYR A 21 -4.31 3.74 4.03
C TYR A 21 -5.41 4.43 3.19
N ASN A 22 -6.57 4.72 3.79
CA ASN A 22 -7.67 5.41 3.08
C ASN A 22 -7.30 6.84 2.70
N ARG A 23 -6.45 7.50 3.50
CA ARG A 23 -6.02 8.88 3.26
C ARG A 23 -5.29 9.04 1.92
N GLY A 24 -4.50 8.06 1.51
CA GLY A 24 -3.84 8.08 0.20
C GLY A 24 -4.85 8.24 -0.95
N ALA A 25 -5.89 7.43 -0.96
CA ALA A 25 -6.96 7.52 -1.96
C ALA A 25 -7.73 8.85 -1.90
N TYR A 26 -8.02 9.32 -0.68
CA TYR A 26 -8.68 10.61 -0.46
C TYR A 26 -7.87 11.78 -1.01
N LEU A 27 -6.56 11.83 -0.77
CA LEU A 27 -5.68 12.90 -1.29
C LEU A 27 -5.66 12.93 -2.83
N GLY A 28 -5.71 11.78 -3.48
CA GLY A 28 -5.84 11.70 -4.94
C GLY A 28 -7.16 12.29 -5.44
N LEU A 29 -8.28 12.01 -4.76
CA LEU A 29 -9.57 12.62 -5.07
C LEU A 29 -9.58 14.13 -4.82
N GLU A 30 -9.06 14.61 -3.68
CA GLU A 30 -8.95 16.05 -3.39
C GLU A 30 -8.11 16.78 -4.45
N ARG A 31 -7.00 16.19 -4.85
CA ARG A 31 -6.17 16.72 -5.94
C ARG A 31 -6.97 16.83 -7.23
N ALA A 32 -7.75 15.81 -7.59
CA ALA A 32 -8.58 15.83 -8.78
C ALA A 32 -9.69 16.89 -8.72
N VAL A 33 -10.31 17.08 -7.55
CA VAL A 33 -11.29 18.17 -7.33
C VAL A 33 -10.64 19.53 -7.58
N ARG A 34 -9.45 19.76 -7.05
CA ARG A 34 -8.73 21.03 -7.15
C ARG A 34 -8.20 21.29 -8.57
N GLU A 35 -7.59 20.28 -9.22
CA GLU A 35 -6.86 20.46 -10.47
C GLU A 35 -7.71 20.22 -11.73
N LEU A 36 -8.69 19.32 -11.65
CA LEU A 36 -9.55 18.94 -12.79
C LEU A 36 -10.96 19.54 -12.69
N GLY A 37 -11.32 20.20 -11.58
CA GLY A 37 -12.61 20.83 -11.40
C GLY A 37 -13.79 19.86 -11.31
N ILE A 38 -13.54 18.59 -10.95
CA ILE A 38 -14.59 17.57 -10.79
C ILE A 38 -15.34 17.74 -9.46
N LYS A 39 -16.51 17.09 -9.32
CA LYS A 39 -17.19 16.95 -8.02
C LYS A 39 -16.80 15.63 -7.37
N GLY A 40 -16.06 15.71 -6.24
CA GLY A 40 -15.74 14.58 -5.39
C GLY A 40 -16.73 14.37 -4.26
N ARG A 41 -17.00 13.12 -3.89
CA ARG A 41 -17.74 12.76 -2.68
C ARG A 41 -17.11 11.54 -2.04
N VAL A 42 -16.92 11.57 -0.72
CA VAL A 42 -16.46 10.43 0.06
C VAL A 42 -17.61 9.87 0.89
N LEU A 43 -17.73 8.56 0.95
CA LEU A 43 -18.62 7.83 1.84
C LEU A 43 -17.79 6.80 2.61
N THR A 44 -18.01 6.75 3.92
CA THR A 44 -17.43 5.73 4.80
C THR A 44 -18.57 4.91 5.38
N PRO A 45 -18.80 3.68 4.90
CA PRO A 45 -19.85 2.83 5.45
C PRO A 45 -19.52 2.40 6.87
N ALA A 46 -20.53 2.29 7.72
CA ALA A 46 -20.34 1.67 9.03
C ALA A 46 -19.97 0.17 8.86
N PRO A 47 -19.18 -0.42 9.78
CA PRO A 47 -18.69 -1.80 9.63
C PRO A 47 -19.79 -2.84 9.40
N LYS A 48 -21.00 -2.62 9.96
CA LYS A 48 -22.15 -3.53 9.83
C LYS A 48 -22.98 -3.33 8.55
N GLU A 49 -22.80 -2.21 7.84
CA GLU A 49 -23.60 -1.87 6.66
C GLU A 49 -23.00 -2.44 5.36
N GLY A 50 -21.69 -2.69 5.36
CA GLY A 50 -20.96 -3.11 4.19
C GLY A 50 -20.92 -2.04 3.08
N PHE A 51 -20.30 -2.37 1.95
CA PHE A 51 -20.05 -1.41 0.87
C PHE A 51 -21.19 -1.23 -0.11
N VAL A 52 -22.04 -2.24 -0.29
CA VAL A 52 -23.10 -2.27 -1.32
C VAL A 52 -24.05 -1.07 -1.23
N PRO A 53 -24.56 -0.66 -0.05
CA PRO A 53 -25.44 0.51 0.04
C PRO A 53 -24.79 1.81 -0.43
N ALA A 54 -23.54 2.07 -0.02
CA ALA A 54 -22.80 3.29 -0.37
C ALA A 54 -22.46 3.33 -1.88
N LEU A 55 -21.97 2.22 -2.44
CA LEU A 55 -21.68 2.09 -3.87
C LEU A 55 -22.96 2.28 -4.71
N SER A 56 -24.05 1.61 -4.32
CA SER A 56 -25.34 1.71 -5.00
C SER A 56 -25.94 3.12 -4.93
N LEU A 57 -25.77 3.82 -3.81
CA LEU A 57 -26.22 5.20 -3.66
C LEU A 57 -25.54 6.13 -4.68
N LEU A 58 -24.23 6.01 -4.82
CA LEU A 58 -23.46 6.83 -5.77
C LEU A 58 -23.85 6.48 -7.22
N ALA A 59 -24.00 5.21 -7.55
CA ALA A 59 -24.40 4.77 -8.88
C ALA A 59 -25.83 5.26 -9.24
N ARG A 60 -26.81 5.11 -8.33
CA ARG A 60 -28.17 5.66 -8.51
C ARG A 60 -28.18 7.16 -8.71
N GLN A 61 -27.27 7.88 -8.04
CA GLN A 61 -27.10 9.33 -8.22
C GLN A 61 -26.33 9.70 -9.48
N LYS A 62 -26.04 8.73 -10.38
CA LYS A 62 -25.37 8.91 -11.68
C LYS A 62 -23.97 9.55 -11.53
N TYR A 63 -23.15 9.05 -10.61
CA TYR A 63 -21.75 9.35 -10.60
C TYR A 63 -21.07 8.72 -11.81
N ASP A 64 -20.10 9.43 -12.40
CA ASP A 64 -19.40 8.99 -13.62
C ASP A 64 -18.38 7.89 -13.31
N LEU A 65 -17.82 7.93 -12.10
CA LEU A 65 -16.90 6.93 -11.55
C LEU A 65 -17.18 6.74 -10.06
N VAL A 66 -17.25 5.49 -9.63
CA VAL A 66 -17.36 5.10 -8.21
C VAL A 66 -16.19 4.22 -7.86
N MET A 67 -15.37 4.66 -6.91
CA MET A 67 -14.15 3.96 -6.48
C MET A 67 -14.34 3.37 -5.09
N GLY A 68 -13.83 2.16 -4.85
CA GLY A 68 -13.80 1.53 -3.52
C GLY A 68 -12.39 1.18 -3.11
N THR A 69 -12.04 1.41 -1.82
CA THR A 69 -10.74 1.01 -1.26
C THR A 69 -10.84 -0.30 -0.50
N GLY A 70 -9.76 -1.07 -0.51
CA GLY A 70 -9.54 -2.16 0.42
C GLY A 70 -9.96 -3.54 -0.05
N ILE A 71 -9.53 -4.51 0.75
CA ILE A 71 -9.63 -5.94 0.47
C ILE A 71 -11.06 -6.47 0.47
N SER A 72 -11.98 -5.76 1.12
CA SER A 72 -13.38 -6.18 1.28
C SER A 72 -14.29 -5.66 0.16
N THR A 73 -13.81 -4.75 -0.71
CA THR A 73 -14.63 -4.09 -1.72
C THR A 73 -14.89 -4.88 -3.01
N PRO A 74 -14.04 -5.82 -3.49
CA PRO A 74 -14.21 -6.42 -4.82
C PRO A 74 -15.59 -7.06 -5.06
N LEU A 75 -16.05 -7.90 -4.14
CA LEU A 75 -17.35 -8.55 -4.28
C LEU A 75 -18.52 -7.55 -4.29
N ALA A 76 -18.43 -6.51 -3.46
CA ALA A 76 -19.45 -5.48 -3.39
C ALA A 76 -19.47 -4.62 -4.68
N VAL A 77 -18.30 -4.25 -5.18
CA VAL A 77 -18.17 -3.51 -6.45
C VAL A 77 -18.71 -4.33 -7.60
N ASP A 78 -18.36 -5.62 -7.72
CA ASP A 78 -18.85 -6.48 -8.79
C ASP A 78 -20.37 -6.64 -8.78
N ALA A 79 -20.95 -6.86 -7.60
CA ALA A 79 -22.39 -6.98 -7.44
C ALA A 79 -23.12 -5.69 -7.84
N VAL A 80 -22.59 -4.53 -7.50
CA VAL A 80 -23.20 -3.24 -7.87
C VAL A 80 -22.94 -2.91 -9.34
N ALA A 81 -21.73 -3.16 -9.85
CA ALA A 81 -21.38 -2.92 -11.25
C ALA A 81 -22.26 -3.70 -12.22
N ALA A 82 -22.62 -4.93 -11.89
CA ALA A 82 -23.55 -5.74 -12.69
C ALA A 82 -24.95 -5.13 -12.79
N VAL A 83 -25.39 -4.37 -11.78
CA VAL A 83 -26.71 -3.70 -11.75
C VAL A 83 -26.68 -2.33 -12.44
N PHE A 84 -25.50 -1.68 -12.48
CA PHE A 84 -25.32 -0.32 -13.01
C PHE A 84 -24.28 -0.30 -14.14
N PRO A 85 -24.56 -0.91 -15.32
CA PRO A 85 -23.59 -1.05 -16.41
C PRO A 85 -23.11 0.29 -17.00
N GLU A 86 -23.88 1.36 -16.87
CA GLU A 86 -23.53 2.71 -17.35
C GLU A 86 -22.58 3.48 -16.42
N THR A 87 -22.42 3.01 -15.16
CA THR A 87 -21.49 3.60 -14.19
C THR A 87 -20.16 2.89 -14.28
N ARG A 88 -19.06 3.63 -14.32
CA ARG A 88 -17.71 3.08 -14.19
C ARG A 88 -17.36 2.88 -12.73
N PHE A 89 -16.71 1.77 -12.46
CA PHE A 89 -16.21 1.46 -11.10
C PHE A 89 -14.70 1.25 -11.13
N ALA A 90 -14.05 1.49 -9.98
CA ALA A 90 -12.65 1.11 -9.78
C ALA A 90 -12.46 0.52 -8.37
N ILE A 91 -11.62 -0.51 -8.27
CA ILE A 91 -11.20 -1.10 -7.01
C ILE A 91 -9.76 -0.68 -6.77
N ILE A 92 -9.53 0.11 -5.72
CA ILE A 92 -8.20 0.60 -5.35
C ILE A 92 -7.55 -0.46 -4.45
N ASP A 93 -6.34 -0.86 -4.83
CA ASP A 93 -5.57 -1.92 -4.20
C ASP A 93 -6.30 -3.27 -4.24
N CYS A 94 -6.70 -3.66 -5.44
CA CYS A 94 -7.40 -4.92 -5.67
C CYS A 94 -6.53 -6.13 -5.27
N PRO A 95 -6.99 -6.97 -4.33
CA PRO A 95 -6.20 -8.08 -3.79
C PRO A 95 -5.94 -9.18 -4.82
N ASN A 96 -6.85 -9.39 -5.76
CA ASN A 96 -6.73 -10.36 -6.84
C ASN A 96 -6.98 -9.68 -8.20
N PRO A 97 -6.00 -8.94 -8.73
CA PRO A 97 -6.17 -8.16 -9.96
C PRO A 97 -6.28 -9.00 -11.23
N ASP A 98 -5.91 -10.28 -11.19
CA ASP A 98 -5.96 -11.20 -12.33
C ASP A 98 -7.19 -12.13 -12.30
N ARG A 99 -8.24 -11.75 -11.57
CA ARG A 99 -9.48 -12.51 -11.44
C ARG A 99 -10.18 -12.71 -12.79
N ALA A 100 -10.65 -13.94 -13.03
CA ALA A 100 -11.26 -14.34 -14.30
C ALA A 100 -12.61 -13.67 -14.57
N HIS A 101 -13.37 -13.35 -13.52
CA HIS A 101 -14.72 -12.79 -13.61
C HIS A 101 -14.72 -11.35 -13.05
N ARG A 102 -14.46 -10.39 -13.95
CA ARG A 102 -14.56 -8.97 -13.66
C ARG A 102 -15.62 -8.37 -14.59
N PRO A 103 -16.56 -7.55 -14.08
CA PRO A 103 -17.48 -6.79 -14.94
C PRO A 103 -16.69 -5.84 -15.88
N GLU A 104 -17.21 -5.67 -17.11
CA GLU A 104 -16.56 -4.83 -18.13
C GLU A 104 -16.43 -3.36 -17.71
N ASN A 105 -17.33 -2.88 -16.85
CA ASN A 105 -17.31 -1.51 -16.32
C ASN A 105 -16.48 -1.35 -15.03
N VAL A 106 -15.67 -2.34 -14.65
CA VAL A 106 -14.80 -2.29 -13.46
C VAL A 106 -13.33 -2.23 -13.87
N LEU A 107 -12.59 -1.27 -13.29
CA LEU A 107 -11.14 -1.20 -13.32
C LEU A 107 -10.55 -1.73 -12.02
N ASP A 108 -9.66 -2.73 -12.08
CA ASP A 108 -8.86 -3.13 -10.92
C ASP A 108 -7.55 -2.32 -10.90
N ILE A 109 -7.31 -1.58 -9.82
CA ILE A 109 -6.04 -0.90 -9.57
C ILE A 109 -5.23 -1.77 -8.60
N SER A 110 -4.03 -2.14 -8.99
CA SER A 110 -3.14 -3.01 -8.24
C SER A 110 -1.76 -2.39 -8.10
N PHE A 111 -1.12 -2.60 -6.95
CA PHE A 111 0.24 -2.13 -6.68
C PHE A 111 1.20 -3.31 -6.59
N SER A 112 2.41 -3.14 -7.14
CA SER A 112 3.51 -4.09 -7.00
C SER A 112 4.22 -3.86 -5.66
N ALA A 113 3.50 -4.10 -4.56
CA ALA A 113 3.95 -3.88 -3.19
C ALA A 113 5.26 -4.65 -2.88
N GLU A 114 5.44 -5.82 -3.51
CA GLU A 114 6.66 -6.61 -3.43
C GLU A 114 7.92 -5.85 -3.89
N GLN A 115 7.78 -4.90 -4.81
CA GLN A 115 8.92 -4.10 -5.27
C GLN A 115 9.35 -3.07 -4.23
N ALA A 116 8.40 -2.41 -3.56
CA ALA A 116 8.72 -1.47 -2.46
C ALA A 116 9.24 -2.24 -1.24
N GLY A 117 8.62 -3.37 -0.89
CA GLY A 117 9.12 -4.28 0.14
C GLY A 117 10.56 -4.73 -0.14
N TYR A 118 10.88 -5.06 -1.39
CA TYR A 118 12.23 -5.45 -1.79
C TYR A 118 13.27 -4.35 -1.53
N LEU A 119 12.99 -3.12 -1.91
CA LEU A 119 13.89 -1.99 -1.64
C LEU A 119 14.06 -1.76 -0.14
N ALA A 120 12.96 -1.86 0.64
CA ALA A 120 12.97 -1.70 2.09
C ALA A 120 13.81 -2.79 2.78
N GLY A 121 13.67 -4.05 2.35
CA GLY A 121 14.44 -5.17 2.88
C GLY A 121 15.92 -5.10 2.50
N HIS A 122 16.22 -4.69 1.27
CA HIS A 122 17.59 -4.47 0.83
C HIS A 122 18.28 -3.40 1.70
N LEU A 123 17.63 -2.25 1.90
CA LEU A 123 18.13 -1.20 2.76
C LEU A 123 18.29 -1.66 4.22
N ALA A 124 17.30 -2.39 4.76
CA ALA A 124 17.37 -2.94 6.11
C ALA A 124 18.61 -3.81 6.33
N ALA A 125 18.89 -4.72 5.41
CA ALA A 125 20.05 -5.61 5.50
C ALA A 125 21.39 -4.86 5.34
N LEU A 126 21.44 -3.85 4.46
CA LEU A 126 22.64 -2.98 4.35
C LEU A 126 22.92 -2.24 5.65
N MET A 127 21.90 -1.74 6.34
CA MET A 127 22.07 -1.03 7.62
C MET A 127 22.68 -1.92 8.71
N LEU A 128 22.48 -3.25 8.66
CA LEU A 128 23.10 -4.18 9.62
C LEU A 128 24.63 -4.19 9.49
N THR A 129 25.17 -3.92 8.31
CA THR A 129 26.62 -3.94 8.06
C THR A 129 27.37 -2.77 8.68
N LEU A 130 26.65 -1.70 9.08
CA LEU A 130 27.25 -0.47 9.60
C LEU A 130 27.71 -0.58 11.06
N SER A 131 27.24 -1.59 11.80
CA SER A 131 27.62 -1.76 13.20
C SER A 131 27.59 -3.25 13.59
N PRO A 132 28.46 -3.70 14.51
CA PRO A 132 28.43 -5.06 15.01
C PRO A 132 27.09 -5.44 15.64
N GLY A 133 26.69 -6.70 15.54
CA GLY A 133 25.49 -7.24 16.15
C GLY A 133 24.90 -8.39 15.32
N GLU A 134 23.74 -8.89 15.75
CA GLU A 134 23.04 -9.95 15.06
C GLU A 134 22.58 -9.51 13.66
N GLU A 135 22.72 -10.37 12.67
CA GLU A 135 22.26 -10.13 11.31
C GLU A 135 20.77 -10.52 11.18
N VAL A 136 19.91 -9.93 12.02
CA VAL A 136 18.49 -10.26 12.12
C VAL A 136 17.63 -9.05 11.80
N ILE A 137 16.67 -9.21 10.92
CA ILE A 137 15.57 -8.26 10.67
C ILE A 137 14.25 -8.95 10.85
N SER A 138 13.19 -8.18 11.02
CA SER A 138 11.87 -8.75 11.20
C SER A 138 10.76 -8.02 10.49
N SER A 139 9.62 -8.69 10.36
CA SER A 139 8.36 -8.10 9.89
C SER A 139 7.20 -8.49 10.81
N VAL A 140 6.30 -7.55 11.02
CA VAL A 140 5.05 -7.73 11.77
C VAL A 140 3.91 -7.58 10.77
N GLY A 141 3.30 -8.70 10.37
CA GLY A 141 2.12 -8.71 9.50
C GLY A 141 0.82 -8.56 10.30
N GLY A 142 -0.19 -7.96 9.70
CA GLY A 142 -1.56 -8.00 10.22
C GLY A 142 -2.15 -9.41 10.08
N GLN A 143 -3.08 -9.59 9.16
CA GLN A 143 -3.59 -10.92 8.80
C GLN A 143 -2.74 -11.55 7.68
N ARG A 144 -2.73 -12.88 7.63
CA ARG A 144 -2.07 -13.63 6.55
C ARG A 144 -2.91 -13.56 5.26
N LEU A 145 -2.76 -12.49 4.52
CA LEU A 145 -3.47 -12.19 3.27
C LEU A 145 -2.47 -12.01 2.13
N PRO A 146 -2.83 -12.35 0.88
CA PRO A 146 -1.93 -12.19 -0.28
C PRO A 146 -1.35 -10.77 -0.43
N LEU A 147 -2.12 -9.72 -0.08
CA LEU A 147 -1.63 -8.35 -0.08
C LEU A 147 -0.50 -8.14 0.94
N VAL A 148 -0.67 -8.62 2.16
CA VAL A 148 0.33 -8.52 3.24
C VAL A 148 1.55 -9.36 2.91
N GLU A 149 1.33 -10.60 2.42
CA GLU A 149 2.42 -11.51 2.06
C GLU A 149 3.32 -10.96 0.94
N ARG A 150 2.79 -10.20 -0.01
CA ARG A 150 3.61 -9.56 -1.07
C ARG A 150 4.65 -8.60 -0.50
N TRP A 151 4.27 -7.74 0.45
CA TRP A 151 5.19 -6.83 1.11
C TRP A 151 6.33 -7.59 1.78
N ILE A 152 5.97 -8.63 2.57
CA ILE A 152 6.90 -9.42 3.36
C ILE A 152 7.82 -10.25 2.44
N ALA A 153 7.27 -10.86 1.40
CA ALA A 153 8.05 -11.61 0.42
C ALA A 153 9.11 -10.74 -0.27
N GLY A 154 8.70 -9.53 -0.70
CA GLY A 154 9.63 -8.54 -1.26
C GLY A 154 10.71 -8.18 -0.24
N TYR A 155 10.35 -7.85 0.98
CA TYR A 155 11.25 -7.47 2.06
C TYR A 155 12.32 -8.54 2.31
N GLU A 156 11.90 -9.79 2.48
CA GLU A 156 12.81 -10.92 2.68
C GLU A 156 13.74 -11.14 1.48
N ALA A 157 13.20 -11.08 0.26
CA ALA A 157 14.00 -11.29 -0.95
C ALA A 157 15.04 -10.19 -1.14
N GLY A 158 14.68 -8.93 -0.90
CA GLY A 158 15.59 -7.79 -0.94
C GLY A 158 16.69 -7.89 0.10
N ALA A 159 16.34 -8.29 1.32
CA ALA A 159 17.29 -8.47 2.40
C ALA A 159 18.31 -9.57 2.10
N ARG A 160 17.86 -10.73 1.63
CA ARG A 160 18.76 -11.85 1.27
C ARG A 160 19.68 -11.50 0.10
N ARG A 161 19.24 -10.61 -0.81
CA ARG A 161 20.11 -10.13 -1.88
C ARG A 161 21.23 -9.24 -1.35
N ALA A 162 20.95 -8.35 -0.41
CA ALA A 162 21.96 -7.46 0.19
C ALA A 162 22.90 -8.24 1.12
N ASN A 163 22.34 -9.16 1.90
CA ASN A 163 23.10 -9.99 2.81
C ASN A 163 22.55 -11.43 2.83
N PRO A 164 23.21 -12.40 2.15
CA PRO A 164 22.76 -13.78 2.12
C PRO A 164 22.71 -14.49 3.49
N ARG A 165 23.37 -13.93 4.54
CA ARG A 165 23.38 -14.48 5.90
C ARG A 165 22.29 -13.92 6.78
N VAL A 166 21.53 -12.92 6.29
CA VAL A 166 20.48 -12.28 7.09
C VAL A 166 19.43 -13.27 7.53
N THR A 167 19.09 -13.25 8.80
CA THR A 167 17.93 -13.99 9.34
C THR A 167 16.71 -13.06 9.30
N THR A 168 15.61 -13.56 8.74
CA THR A 168 14.32 -12.85 8.70
C THR A 168 13.33 -13.54 9.64
N LEU A 169 12.73 -12.75 10.54
CA LEU A 169 11.67 -13.21 11.43
C LEU A 169 10.35 -12.60 10.96
N ASN A 170 9.32 -13.42 10.77
CA ASN A 170 8.01 -12.95 10.40
C ASN A 170 6.94 -13.49 11.34
N THR A 171 6.01 -12.63 11.78
CA THR A 171 4.90 -12.99 12.66
C THR A 171 3.67 -12.18 12.28
N TYR A 172 2.51 -12.84 12.21
CA TYR A 172 1.22 -12.19 12.00
C TYR A 172 0.52 -11.98 13.34
N THR A 173 -0.16 -10.83 13.47
CA THR A 173 -0.93 -10.47 14.69
C THR A 173 -2.38 -10.94 14.62
N ASP A 174 -2.83 -11.35 13.42
CA ASP A 174 -4.24 -11.60 13.06
C ASP A 174 -5.15 -10.40 13.32
N ASP A 175 -4.56 -9.19 13.31
CA ASP A 175 -5.24 -7.93 13.62
C ASP A 175 -4.62 -6.76 12.84
N PHE A 176 -5.44 -5.78 12.46
CA PHE A 176 -4.98 -4.54 11.84
C PHE A 176 -5.18 -3.31 12.73
N LEU A 177 -5.87 -3.44 13.86
CA LEU A 177 -6.35 -2.32 14.66
C LEU A 177 -5.71 -2.20 16.06
N ASP A 178 -5.29 -3.32 16.66
CA ASP A 178 -4.77 -3.33 18.03
C ASP A 178 -3.24 -3.10 18.08
N PRO A 179 -2.76 -1.88 18.41
CA PRO A 179 -1.33 -1.59 18.49
C PRO A 179 -0.61 -2.36 19.61
N VAL A 180 -1.32 -2.82 20.63
CA VAL A 180 -0.72 -3.59 21.73
C VAL A 180 -0.22 -4.95 21.22
N LYS A 181 -0.97 -5.58 20.31
CA LYS A 181 -0.53 -6.82 19.67
C LYS A 181 0.70 -6.62 18.82
N GLY A 182 0.71 -5.57 17.97
CA GLY A 182 1.87 -5.24 17.14
C GLY A 182 3.12 -4.99 17.95
N ARG A 183 2.99 -4.21 19.05
CA ARG A 183 4.07 -3.95 19.99
C ARG A 183 4.60 -5.24 20.64
N SER A 184 3.73 -6.11 21.11
CA SER A 184 4.10 -7.38 21.75
C SER A 184 4.89 -8.29 20.80
N VAL A 185 4.44 -8.42 19.56
CA VAL A 185 5.12 -9.20 18.52
C VAL A 185 6.50 -8.60 18.22
N ALA A 186 6.61 -7.30 18.00
CA ALA A 186 7.87 -6.63 17.73
C ALA A 186 8.87 -6.81 18.88
N LEU A 187 8.45 -6.61 20.12
CA LEU A 187 9.31 -6.84 21.30
C LEU A 187 9.84 -8.28 21.37
N SER A 188 9.00 -9.28 21.04
CA SER A 188 9.44 -10.68 20.97
C SER A 188 10.48 -10.91 19.89
N GLN A 189 10.35 -10.27 18.72
CA GLN A 189 11.30 -10.36 17.61
C GLN A 189 12.61 -9.63 17.95
N ILE A 190 12.54 -8.48 18.59
CA ILE A 190 13.70 -7.71 19.07
C ILE A 190 14.49 -8.51 20.12
N ALA A 191 13.80 -9.18 21.04
CA ALA A 191 14.45 -10.08 22.01
C ALA A 191 15.18 -11.27 21.35
N LYS A 192 14.85 -11.60 20.10
CA LYS A 192 15.54 -12.61 19.28
C LYS A 192 16.63 -12.01 18.37
N GLY A 193 17.02 -10.75 18.63
CA GLY A 193 18.10 -10.09 17.93
C GLY A 193 17.71 -9.21 16.75
N SER A 194 16.40 -9.01 16.46
CA SER A 194 15.99 -8.14 15.38
C SER A 194 16.45 -6.69 15.60
N ARG A 195 17.08 -6.11 14.59
CA ARG A 195 17.61 -4.73 14.59
C ARG A 195 16.85 -3.79 13.66
N VAL A 196 15.95 -4.33 12.85
CA VAL A 196 15.04 -3.58 11.99
C VAL A 196 13.69 -4.27 12.02
N VAL A 197 12.61 -3.54 12.29
CA VAL A 197 11.24 -4.04 12.28
C VAL A 197 10.47 -3.38 11.15
N PHE A 198 9.97 -4.17 10.20
CA PHE A 198 9.06 -3.73 9.14
C PHE A 198 7.62 -4.01 9.56
N GLN A 199 6.79 -3.00 9.70
CA GLN A 199 5.39 -3.17 9.98
C GLN A 199 4.57 -3.31 8.68
N VAL A 200 3.67 -4.29 8.63
CA VAL A 200 2.69 -4.52 7.55
C VAL A 200 1.32 -4.85 8.19
N ALA A 201 0.89 -3.99 9.11
CA ALA A 201 -0.26 -4.26 9.98
C ALA A 201 -1.11 -3.02 10.29
N ASN A 202 -1.07 -1.99 9.45
CA ASN A 202 -1.84 -0.75 9.59
C ASN A 202 -1.71 -0.13 11.00
N VAL A 203 -2.82 0.16 11.71
CA VAL A 203 -2.81 0.73 13.07
C VAL A 203 -2.11 -0.19 14.07
N CYS A 204 -2.33 -1.51 13.97
CA CYS A 204 -1.61 -2.50 14.78
C CYS A 204 -0.09 -2.36 14.62
N GLY A 205 0.38 -2.08 13.40
CA GLY A 205 1.79 -1.88 13.08
C GLY A 205 2.42 -0.64 13.73
N LEU A 206 1.64 0.38 14.10
CA LEU A 206 2.17 1.54 14.83
C LEU A 206 2.78 1.14 16.17
N GLY A 207 2.17 0.16 16.86
CA GLY A 207 2.76 -0.38 18.08
C GLY A 207 4.09 -1.10 17.85
N ALA A 208 4.29 -1.71 16.67
CA ALA A 208 5.57 -2.30 16.32
C ALA A 208 6.67 -1.23 16.09
N LEU A 209 6.31 -0.10 15.46
CA LEU A 209 7.22 1.04 15.31
C LEU A 209 7.55 1.71 16.65
N GLU A 210 6.57 1.80 17.55
CA GLU A 210 6.77 2.28 18.91
C GLU A 210 7.79 1.39 19.68
N ALA A 211 7.64 0.06 19.59
CA ALA A 211 8.59 -0.88 20.16
C ALA A 211 10.01 -0.72 19.59
N ALA A 212 10.15 -0.47 18.29
CA ALA A 212 11.42 -0.19 17.65
C ALA A 212 12.06 1.09 18.22
N SER A 213 11.26 2.16 18.38
CA SER A 213 11.70 3.42 18.99
C SER A 213 12.20 3.23 20.43
N GLU A 214 11.41 2.55 21.27
CA GLU A 214 11.78 2.27 22.67
C GLU A 214 13.08 1.47 22.81
N ARG A 215 13.38 0.61 21.84
CA ARG A 215 14.58 -0.24 21.86
C ARG A 215 15.75 0.34 21.10
N GLY A 216 15.60 1.55 20.54
CA GLY A 216 16.65 2.23 19.80
C GLY A 216 17.10 1.50 18.54
N ILE A 217 16.18 0.77 17.90
CA ILE A 217 16.40 0.09 16.62
C ILE A 217 15.58 0.75 15.50
N TRP A 218 15.83 0.35 14.26
CA TRP A 218 15.13 0.89 13.11
C TRP A 218 13.72 0.32 12.94
N GLY A 219 12.78 1.20 12.61
CA GLY A 219 11.44 0.87 12.13
C GLY A 219 11.30 1.17 10.65
N ILE A 220 10.51 0.39 9.93
CA ILE A 220 10.11 0.65 8.54
C ILE A 220 8.59 0.71 8.48
N GLY A 221 8.06 1.81 7.91
CA GLY A 221 6.63 2.02 7.70
C GLY A 221 6.10 1.33 6.45
N VAL A 222 4.76 1.30 6.29
CA VAL A 222 4.07 0.72 5.13
C VAL A 222 2.99 1.66 4.59
N ASP A 223 2.61 1.48 3.34
CA ASP A 223 1.55 2.15 2.57
C ASP A 223 1.83 3.64 2.33
N VAL A 224 2.12 4.41 3.36
CA VAL A 224 2.40 5.85 3.29
C VAL A 224 3.73 6.18 3.96
N ASP A 225 4.26 7.38 3.70
CA ASP A 225 5.48 7.83 4.38
C ASP A 225 5.18 8.12 5.86
N GLN A 226 5.80 7.33 6.74
CA GLN A 226 5.69 7.39 8.19
C GLN A 226 6.92 8.03 8.86
N SER A 227 7.79 8.71 8.11
CA SER A 227 9.00 9.39 8.63
C SER A 227 8.70 10.39 9.75
N HIS A 228 7.49 10.95 9.76
CA HIS A 228 7.02 11.88 10.80
C HIS A 228 6.91 11.25 12.20
N LEU A 229 6.91 9.91 12.32
CA LEU A 229 6.86 9.22 13.61
C LEU A 229 8.16 9.29 14.40
N GLY A 230 9.26 9.71 13.78
CA GLY A 230 10.51 9.99 14.49
C GLY A 230 11.76 9.49 13.78
N GLY A 231 12.93 9.84 14.38
CA GLY A 231 14.24 9.54 13.80
C GLY A 231 14.61 8.07 13.73
N HIS A 232 13.84 7.18 14.39
CA HIS A 232 13.97 5.74 14.32
C HIS A 232 13.35 5.13 13.05
N ILE A 233 12.58 5.91 12.28
CA ILE A 233 12.05 5.43 11.01
C ILE A 233 13.14 5.47 9.96
N LEU A 234 13.58 4.29 9.54
CA LEU A 234 14.59 4.11 8.49
C LEU A 234 14.07 4.62 7.14
N THR A 235 12.88 4.20 6.79
CA THR A 235 12.10 4.60 5.61
C THR A 235 10.69 4.02 5.74
N SER A 236 9.87 4.17 4.68
CA SER A 236 8.59 3.48 4.53
C SER A 236 8.52 2.83 3.16
N ALA A 237 8.02 1.62 3.06
CA ALA A 237 7.64 1.02 1.80
C ALA A 237 6.26 1.56 1.40
N VAL A 238 6.17 2.31 0.30
CA VAL A 238 4.96 3.09 -0.02
C VAL A 238 4.27 2.62 -1.28
N ILE A 239 2.93 2.75 -1.30
CA ILE A 239 2.09 2.72 -2.50
C ILE A 239 1.48 4.10 -2.74
N ARG A 240 1.47 4.53 -3.98
CA ARG A 240 1.02 5.86 -4.37
C ARG A 240 -0.45 5.84 -4.78
N MET A 241 -1.33 5.55 -3.80
CA MET A 241 -2.77 5.58 -4.04
C MET A 241 -3.26 6.95 -4.48
N ASP A 242 -2.63 8.01 -3.99
CA ASP A 242 -2.88 9.38 -4.42
C ASP A 242 -2.68 9.59 -5.92
N VAL A 243 -1.59 9.04 -6.46
CA VAL A 243 -1.29 9.07 -7.91
C VAL A 243 -2.30 8.20 -8.67
N ALA A 244 -2.53 6.97 -8.21
CA ALA A 244 -3.40 6.04 -8.90
C ALA A 244 -4.85 6.53 -9.02
N VAL A 245 -5.37 7.13 -7.95
CA VAL A 245 -6.71 7.74 -7.94
C VAL A 245 -6.76 8.96 -8.86
N PHE A 246 -5.78 9.86 -8.75
CA PHE A 246 -5.71 11.03 -9.59
C PHE A 246 -5.62 10.67 -11.08
N ASP A 247 -4.70 9.80 -11.47
CA ASP A 247 -4.50 9.37 -12.87
C ASP A 247 -5.75 8.70 -13.45
N THR A 248 -6.46 7.90 -12.63
CA THR A 248 -7.72 7.27 -13.04
C THR A 248 -8.80 8.31 -13.30
N ILE A 249 -8.91 9.33 -12.44
CA ILE A 249 -9.88 10.42 -12.61
C ILE A 249 -9.48 11.32 -13.79
N GLU A 250 -8.19 11.57 -13.98
CA GLU A 250 -7.70 12.31 -15.14
C GLU A 250 -8.00 11.59 -16.45
N ALA A 251 -7.81 10.26 -16.49
CA ALA A 251 -8.18 9.45 -17.66
C ALA A 251 -9.69 9.51 -17.94
N LEU A 252 -10.53 9.50 -16.89
CA LEU A 252 -11.96 9.72 -17.03
C LEU A 252 -12.25 11.10 -17.64
N ALA A 253 -11.63 12.16 -17.12
CA ALA A 253 -11.84 13.54 -17.59
C ALA A 253 -11.41 13.73 -19.05
N ARG A 254 -10.38 13.02 -19.47
CA ARG A 254 -9.91 13.00 -20.88
C ARG A 254 -10.71 12.06 -21.78
N GLY A 255 -11.64 11.27 -21.24
CA GLY A 255 -12.40 10.28 -22.01
C GLY A 255 -11.57 9.05 -22.44
N THR A 256 -10.44 8.80 -21.81
CA THR A 256 -9.50 7.70 -22.12
C THR A 256 -9.53 6.59 -21.08
N LEU A 257 -10.40 6.68 -20.06
CA LEU A 257 -10.49 5.64 -19.03
C LEU A 257 -11.03 4.34 -19.64
N GLU A 258 -10.20 3.30 -19.62
CA GLU A 258 -10.56 1.94 -19.98
C GLU A 258 -10.86 1.13 -18.70
N THR A 259 -11.98 0.40 -18.73
CA THR A 259 -12.41 -0.55 -17.68
C THR A 259 -12.34 -1.99 -18.20
N GLY A 260 -12.76 -2.97 -17.41
CA GLY A 260 -12.66 -4.38 -17.78
C GLY A 260 -11.22 -4.92 -17.72
N ARG A 261 -10.30 -4.19 -17.11
CA ARG A 261 -8.86 -4.50 -17.06
C ARG A 261 -8.24 -4.24 -15.71
N THR A 262 -6.97 -4.60 -15.58
CA THR A 262 -6.13 -4.23 -14.43
C THR A 262 -5.16 -3.12 -14.83
N SER A 263 -5.10 -2.05 -14.03
CA SER A 263 -4.03 -1.05 -14.06
C SER A 263 -3.02 -1.37 -12.96
N ARG A 264 -1.75 -1.56 -13.34
CA ARG A 264 -0.68 -1.91 -12.39
C ARG A 264 0.23 -0.73 -12.11
N PHE A 265 0.36 -0.40 -10.84
CA PHE A 265 1.26 0.61 -10.32
C PHE A 265 2.52 -0.06 -9.76
N THR A 266 3.68 0.36 -10.25
CA THR A 266 4.98 -0.30 -10.07
C THR A 266 6.06 0.76 -9.82
N LEU A 267 7.31 0.35 -9.54
CA LEU A 267 8.45 1.26 -9.54
C LEU A 267 8.61 2.01 -10.87
N ARG A 268 8.32 1.36 -12.00
CA ARG A 268 8.48 1.95 -13.34
C ARG A 268 7.63 3.20 -13.57
N ASN A 269 6.42 3.23 -13.04
CA ASN A 269 5.48 4.36 -13.19
C ASN A 269 5.33 5.19 -11.91
N GLY A 270 6.23 5.01 -10.95
CA GLY A 270 6.21 5.76 -9.69
C GLY A 270 5.04 5.40 -8.77
N GLY A 271 4.36 4.27 -9.03
CA GLY A 271 3.21 3.83 -8.25
C GLY A 271 3.55 3.15 -6.93
N VAL A 272 4.80 2.69 -6.77
CA VAL A 272 5.34 2.17 -5.51
C VAL A 272 6.77 2.66 -5.33
N GLY A 273 7.30 2.59 -4.11
CA GLY A 273 8.69 3.00 -3.85
C GLY A 273 9.02 3.04 -2.37
N LEU A 274 10.07 3.79 -2.03
CA LEU A 274 10.37 4.17 -0.66
C LEU A 274 9.90 5.59 -0.41
N GLY A 275 9.42 5.84 0.80
CA GLY A 275 9.21 7.18 1.34
C GLY A 275 10.53 7.85 1.70
N THR A 276 10.48 8.82 2.58
CA THR A 276 11.67 9.50 3.09
C THR A 276 12.65 8.50 3.70
N ILE A 277 13.88 8.50 3.20
CA ILE A 277 14.97 7.73 3.79
C ILE A 277 15.58 8.57 4.90
N SER A 278 15.82 7.97 6.08
CA SER A 278 16.43 8.64 7.24
C SER A 278 17.77 9.29 6.88
N ALA A 279 18.01 10.49 7.41
CA ALA A 279 19.29 11.17 7.28
C ALA A 279 20.47 10.39 7.91
N GLY A 280 20.18 9.40 8.78
CA GLY A 280 21.16 8.47 9.33
C GLY A 280 21.69 7.42 8.35
N VAL A 281 21.11 7.32 7.15
CA VAL A 281 21.56 6.40 6.10
C VAL A 281 22.70 7.05 5.29
N PRO A 282 23.87 6.39 5.17
CA PRO A 282 24.97 6.87 4.34
C PRO A 282 24.55 7.02 2.87
N ARG A 283 25.04 8.06 2.21
CA ARG A 283 24.73 8.33 0.78
C ARG A 283 25.11 7.17 -0.14
N SER A 284 26.14 6.41 0.17
CA SER A 284 26.53 5.21 -0.59
C SER A 284 25.42 4.16 -0.61
N LEU A 285 24.72 3.96 0.51
CA LEU A 285 23.63 3.01 0.61
C LEU A 285 22.37 3.52 -0.15
N THR A 286 22.11 4.82 -0.08
CA THR A 286 21.01 5.41 -0.86
C THR A 286 21.27 5.25 -2.37
N ALA A 287 22.50 5.47 -2.84
CA ALA A 287 22.87 5.25 -4.23
C ALA A 287 22.71 3.78 -4.65
N GLU A 288 23.07 2.83 -3.79
CA GLU A 288 22.84 1.40 -4.05
C GLU A 288 21.35 1.06 -4.17
N ILE A 289 20.49 1.65 -3.35
CA ILE A 289 19.04 1.50 -3.45
C ILE A 289 18.52 2.02 -4.79
N GLU A 290 19.03 3.15 -5.28
CA GLU A 290 18.68 3.70 -6.60
C GLU A 290 19.10 2.75 -7.73
N GLU A 291 20.30 2.15 -7.66
CA GLU A 291 20.76 1.15 -8.63
C GLU A 291 19.88 -0.13 -8.61
N VAL A 292 19.52 -0.61 -7.42
CA VAL A 292 18.63 -1.77 -7.27
C VAL A 292 17.25 -1.45 -7.86
N SER A 293 16.72 -0.27 -7.57
CA SER A 293 15.44 0.19 -8.12
C SER A 293 15.48 0.22 -9.65
N ALA A 294 16.54 0.82 -10.22
CA ALA A 294 16.76 0.84 -11.67
C ALA A 294 16.87 -0.59 -12.25
N GLY A 295 17.52 -1.51 -11.54
CA GLY A 295 17.64 -2.92 -11.92
C GLY A 295 16.28 -3.63 -11.96
N ILE A 296 15.40 -3.37 -11.00
CA ILE A 296 14.03 -3.91 -10.98
C ILE A 296 13.22 -3.32 -12.16
N VAL A 297 13.26 -2.01 -12.35
CA VAL A 297 12.57 -1.32 -13.45
C VAL A 297 13.03 -1.85 -14.81
N ALA A 298 14.31 -2.15 -14.97
CA ALA A 298 14.88 -2.71 -16.20
C ALA A 298 14.60 -4.22 -16.38
N GLY A 299 13.98 -4.88 -15.38
CA GLY A 299 13.74 -6.33 -15.41
C GLY A 299 14.99 -7.20 -15.19
N LYS A 300 16.11 -6.58 -14.79
CA LYS A 300 17.37 -7.30 -14.48
C LYS A 300 17.34 -7.97 -13.11
N ILE A 301 16.54 -7.44 -12.21
CA ILE A 301 16.32 -7.98 -10.86
C ILE A 301 14.88 -8.46 -10.78
N PRO A 302 14.63 -9.78 -10.78
CA PRO A 302 13.30 -10.34 -10.61
C PRO A 302 12.85 -10.19 -9.15
N VAL A 303 11.60 -9.79 -8.94
CA VAL A 303 10.98 -9.72 -7.62
C VAL A 303 9.81 -10.69 -7.57
N ALA A 304 9.88 -11.68 -6.68
CA ALA A 304 8.82 -12.66 -6.48
C ALA A 304 7.61 -12.01 -5.78
N ARG A 305 6.40 -12.48 -6.12
CA ARG A 305 5.13 -11.96 -5.58
C ARG A 305 4.58 -12.76 -4.41
N SER A 306 5.23 -13.83 -4.02
CA SER A 306 4.79 -14.71 -2.93
C SER A 306 5.97 -15.12 -2.07
N VAL A 307 5.70 -15.34 -0.78
CA VAL A 307 6.63 -15.98 0.15
C VAL A 307 6.83 -17.43 -0.31
N THR A 308 8.07 -17.86 -0.50
CA THR A 308 8.42 -19.25 -0.81
C THR A 308 8.51 -20.08 0.44
#